data_7f5300be902debde4cee6298e42d5280
#
_entry.id   7f5300be902debde4cee6298e42d5280
#
_cell.length_a   1.000
_cell.length_b   1.000
_cell.length_c   1.000
_cell.angle_alpha   90.00
_cell.angle_beta   90.00
_cell.angle_gamma   90.00
#
_symmetry.space_group_name_H-M   'P 1'
#
loop_
_entity.id
_entity.type
_entity.pdbx_description
1 polymer ?
#
loop_
_entity_poly.entity_id
_entity_poly.type
_entity_poly.pdbx_seq_one_letter_code
_entity_poly.pdbx_strand_id
1 'polypeptide(L)'
;MIFRELTEQLKALTAIEIIADNTVSDITEVRFMDLRQTEFSSSILYFSNNLNGVTTLPPQCIITDADSIEGLSVSDCSIAVIPEVDFGFVFNSAFQLVIDSHKDGYYESMMRTLDLVRNVDALIDIASQSFGASLVFIDRDFRILSYSTQIPVTDELWKHNIEQGYCDYEFIKAVRSLKSVQMADSTMMPIEVSCTSSPFQKFSCRVYCRDIWIGFLIVIEGYDSYRVEHVDMLRVLSGVLGYAVMKYEPSYLYMTSDYHRFLYNLVIGADASALPEAYMNLSFPSKMQVLYCRATGNQSSFPQEGNLTEIMTTILPGCHVIGRRRSAIIIGSQDILQKVGLVLSAFPAECVTKIGVSLPFSDISTLKTHYDEAHDALELGIMLDPDLGVYTFEDYGIYAMFRTVSKTEDLSRYLHPALPVLSDYDVKNGTQLELTLYTYLKCACSTTDTADALFLHRNSVIYRLHRIEDLCDIDLSDTDTGFRLRLSFAISNVINQRRTWSGKSPDA
;
A
#
# COMPACT_ATOMS: atom_id res chain seq x y z
N MET A 1 15.08 33.14 -5.05
CA MET A 1 14.32 34.05 -5.95
C MET A 1 13.79 35.21 -5.12
N ILE A 2 13.99 36.47 -5.54
CA ILE A 2 13.44 37.64 -4.82
C ILE A 2 12.00 37.93 -5.29
N PHE A 3 11.25 38.70 -4.47
CA PHE A 3 9.84 39.00 -4.71
C PHE A 3 9.58 39.61 -6.10
N ARG A 4 10.43 40.50 -6.54
CA ARG A 4 10.32 41.16 -7.83
C ARG A 4 10.48 40.18 -9.01
N GLU A 5 11.45 39.28 -8.93
CA GLU A 5 11.64 38.27 -9.98
C GLU A 5 10.44 37.34 -10.07
N LEU A 6 9.90 36.91 -8.92
CA LEU A 6 8.74 36.05 -8.88
C LEU A 6 7.51 36.74 -9.46
N THR A 7 7.22 37.99 -9.03
CA THR A 7 6.03 38.73 -9.53
C THR A 7 6.14 39.03 -11.02
N GLU A 8 7.33 39.31 -11.56
CA GLU A 8 7.50 39.48 -13.02
C GLU A 8 7.20 38.17 -13.78
N GLN A 9 7.58 37.02 -13.28
CA GLN A 9 7.23 35.74 -13.90
C GLN A 9 5.73 35.43 -13.80
N LEU A 10 5.11 35.74 -12.68
CA LEU A 10 3.66 35.57 -12.48
C LEU A 10 2.82 36.53 -13.31
N LYS A 11 3.31 37.72 -13.70
CA LYS A 11 2.62 38.65 -14.63
C LYS A 11 2.30 38.03 -16.00
N ALA A 12 3.05 37.03 -16.41
CA ALA A 12 2.76 36.28 -17.63
C ALA A 12 1.49 35.41 -17.51
N LEU A 13 1.03 35.14 -16.31
CA LEU A 13 -0.05 34.21 -15.99
C LEU A 13 -1.35 34.89 -15.56
N THR A 14 -1.24 36.08 -14.90
CA THR A 14 -2.39 36.84 -14.38
C THR A 14 -2.06 38.33 -14.26
N ALA A 15 -3.10 39.16 -14.08
CA ALA A 15 -2.91 40.55 -13.73
C ALA A 15 -2.39 40.68 -12.30
N ILE A 16 -1.19 41.29 -12.14
CA ILE A 16 -0.57 41.50 -10.83
C ILE A 16 -0.25 43.00 -10.71
N GLU A 17 -0.78 43.59 -9.63
CA GLU A 17 -0.45 44.94 -9.22
C GLU A 17 0.50 44.92 -8.03
N ILE A 18 1.69 45.52 -8.15
CA ILE A 18 2.65 45.62 -7.05
C ILE A 18 2.36 46.92 -6.28
N ILE A 19 1.98 46.78 -5.01
CA ILE A 19 1.70 47.89 -4.13
C ILE A 19 2.99 48.40 -3.46
N ALA A 20 3.85 47.49 -3.06
CA ALA A 20 5.14 47.79 -2.44
C ALA A 20 6.17 46.70 -2.81
N ASP A 21 7.43 47.09 -2.93
CA ASP A 21 8.57 46.17 -3.24
C ASP A 21 9.81 46.65 -2.48
N ASN A 22 9.80 46.42 -1.18
CA ASN A 22 10.83 46.96 -0.26
C ASN A 22 11.73 45.88 0.36
N THR A 23 11.40 44.59 0.16
CA THR A 23 12.22 43.50 0.67
C THR A 23 13.22 42.98 -0.38
N VAL A 24 14.42 42.65 0.07
CA VAL A 24 15.47 42.04 -0.74
C VAL A 24 15.77 40.59 -0.32
N SER A 25 14.98 40.02 0.55
CA SER A 25 15.15 38.65 1.03
C SER A 25 14.72 37.63 -0.04
N ASP A 26 15.50 36.57 -0.20
CA ASP A 26 15.12 35.46 -1.06
C ASP A 26 13.90 34.73 -0.50
N ILE A 27 12.94 34.45 -1.36
CA ILE A 27 11.80 33.60 -1.08
C ILE A 27 12.25 32.16 -1.20
N THR A 28 12.17 31.45 -0.08
CA THR A 28 12.48 30.02 0.01
C THR A 28 11.25 29.16 0.16
N GLU A 29 10.11 29.78 0.51
CA GLU A 29 8.88 29.05 0.78
C GLU A 29 7.66 29.93 0.45
N VAL A 30 6.54 29.27 0.13
CA VAL A 30 5.22 29.90 -0.11
C VAL A 30 4.22 29.30 0.87
N ARG A 31 3.48 30.14 1.59
CA ARG A 31 2.47 29.72 2.59
C ARG A 31 1.19 30.52 2.49
N PHE A 32 0.09 29.90 2.92
CA PHE A 32 -1.10 30.65 3.30
C PHE A 32 -0.85 31.36 4.64
N MET A 33 -1.34 32.58 4.73
CA MET A 33 -1.21 33.38 5.93
C MET A 33 -2.23 32.97 6.99
N ASP A 34 -1.78 32.69 8.22
CA ASP A 34 -2.68 32.66 9.37
C ASP A 34 -2.84 34.08 9.91
N LEU A 35 -4.07 34.63 9.85
CA LEU A 35 -4.38 35.98 10.29
C LEU A 35 -4.15 36.21 11.82
N ARG A 36 -3.94 35.16 12.60
CA ARG A 36 -3.59 35.20 14.01
C ARG A 36 -2.09 35.27 14.28
N GLN A 37 -1.28 35.07 13.24
CA GLN A 37 0.16 35.06 13.35
C GLN A 37 0.68 36.49 13.53
N THR A 38 1.61 36.68 14.45
CA THR A 38 2.21 38.01 14.76
C THR A 38 3.69 38.08 14.37
N GLU A 39 4.33 36.93 14.12
CA GLU A 39 5.73 36.87 13.71
C GLU A 39 5.82 36.22 12.33
N PHE A 40 6.47 36.87 11.39
CA PHE A 40 6.61 36.43 9.99
C PHE A 40 8.09 36.33 9.62
N SER A 41 8.40 35.30 8.82
CA SER A 41 9.76 35.15 8.25
C SER A 41 9.91 35.97 6.97
N SER A 42 11.05 36.63 6.81
CA SER A 42 11.37 37.39 5.58
C SER A 42 11.68 36.47 4.37
N SER A 43 11.89 35.19 4.58
CA SER A 43 12.12 34.21 3.51
C SER A 43 10.87 33.49 3.03
N ILE A 44 9.70 33.81 3.59
CA ILE A 44 8.43 33.18 3.22
C ILE A 44 7.53 34.17 2.49
N LEU A 45 7.00 33.75 1.35
CA LEU A 45 5.93 34.46 0.67
C LEU A 45 4.57 34.01 1.20
N TYR A 46 3.81 34.94 1.77
CA TYR A 46 2.50 34.66 2.34
C TYR A 46 1.38 34.98 1.34
N PHE A 47 0.38 34.12 1.29
CA PHE A 47 -0.84 34.35 0.50
C PHE A 47 -2.04 34.51 1.43
N SER A 48 -2.85 35.55 1.17
CA SER A 48 -4.08 35.80 1.90
C SER A 48 -5.15 36.42 1.00
N ASN A 49 -6.42 36.10 1.25
CA ASN A 49 -7.52 36.77 0.54
C ASN A 49 -7.67 38.22 1.01
N ASN A 50 -7.39 38.52 2.29
CA ASN A 50 -7.40 39.86 2.84
C ASN A 50 -6.48 39.93 4.07
N LEU A 51 -6.24 41.15 4.56
CA LEU A 51 -5.43 41.43 5.75
C LEU A 51 -6.27 42.01 6.89
N ASN A 52 -7.60 41.87 6.89
CA ASN A 52 -8.47 42.40 7.91
C ASN A 52 -8.16 41.84 9.29
N GLY A 53 -7.90 42.75 10.25
CA GLY A 53 -7.58 42.38 11.64
C GLY A 53 -6.09 42.04 11.87
N VAL A 54 -5.25 42.14 10.87
CA VAL A 54 -3.80 41.94 10.98
C VAL A 54 -3.19 43.22 11.56
N THR A 55 -2.34 43.10 12.57
CA THR A 55 -1.63 44.21 13.22
C THR A 55 -0.21 44.42 12.68
N THR A 56 0.38 43.36 12.10
CA THR A 56 1.74 43.37 11.54
C THR A 56 1.71 42.72 10.17
N LEU A 57 2.20 43.43 9.18
CA LEU A 57 2.30 42.89 7.81
C LEU A 57 3.41 41.86 7.68
N PRO A 58 3.19 40.80 6.89
CA PRO A 58 4.29 39.92 6.47
C PRO A 58 5.29 40.70 5.63
N PRO A 59 6.59 40.35 5.70
CA PRO A 59 7.62 40.99 4.87
C PRO A 59 7.36 40.83 3.37
N GLN A 60 6.75 39.71 2.96
CA GLN A 60 6.41 39.44 1.57
C GLN A 60 5.03 38.76 1.49
N CYS A 61 4.06 39.35 0.75
CA CYS A 61 2.75 38.75 0.60
C CYS A 61 2.09 39.05 -0.76
N ILE A 62 1.20 38.15 -1.17
CA ILE A 62 0.27 38.31 -2.29
C ILE A 62 -1.16 38.19 -1.74
N ILE A 63 -2.01 39.17 -2.06
CA ILE A 63 -3.37 39.28 -1.56
C ILE A 63 -4.35 39.48 -2.70
N THR A 64 -5.66 39.35 -2.40
CA THR A 64 -6.72 39.61 -3.41
C THR A 64 -7.50 40.91 -3.12
N ASP A 65 -7.37 41.48 -1.92
CA ASP A 65 -8.11 42.66 -1.47
C ASP A 65 -7.13 43.78 -1.14
N ALA A 66 -7.02 44.75 -2.05
CA ALA A 66 -6.15 45.92 -1.90
C ALA A 66 -6.62 46.85 -0.76
N ASP A 67 -7.94 46.97 -0.50
CA ASP A 67 -8.49 47.83 0.52
C ASP A 67 -8.14 47.36 1.94
N SER A 68 -7.82 46.10 2.10
CA SER A 68 -7.40 45.50 3.38
C SER A 68 -6.04 46.02 3.90
N ILE A 69 -5.29 46.78 3.08
CA ILE A 69 -3.99 47.39 3.47
C ILE A 69 -4.18 48.78 4.09
N GLU A 70 -5.36 49.39 3.96
CA GLU A 70 -5.60 50.75 4.48
C GLU A 70 -5.25 50.88 5.99
N GLY A 71 -4.38 51.83 6.30
CA GLY A 71 -3.92 52.09 7.65
C GLY A 71 -2.74 51.25 8.15
N LEU A 72 -2.22 50.33 7.33
CA LEU A 72 -1.03 49.55 7.68
C LEU A 72 0.26 50.18 7.10
N SER A 73 1.37 50.03 7.81
CA SER A 73 2.67 50.51 7.33
C SER A 73 3.27 49.51 6.37
N VAL A 74 3.55 49.92 5.14
CA VAL A 74 4.14 49.09 4.04
C VAL A 74 5.62 49.37 3.81
N SER A 75 6.29 50.13 4.71
CA SER A 75 7.66 50.62 4.50
C SER A 75 8.71 49.50 4.36
N ASP A 76 8.50 48.36 5.01
CA ASP A 76 9.42 47.26 5.08
C ASP A 76 8.85 45.94 4.46
N CYS A 77 7.82 46.08 3.62
CA CYS A 77 7.12 44.93 3.05
C CYS A 77 7.14 44.97 1.51
N SER A 78 7.03 43.80 0.89
CA SER A 78 6.73 43.63 -0.53
C SER A 78 5.34 43.00 -0.65
N ILE A 79 4.42 43.71 -1.35
CA ILE A 79 3.02 43.33 -1.44
C ILE A 79 2.55 43.43 -2.89
N ALA A 80 1.87 42.40 -3.35
CA ALA A 80 1.19 42.39 -4.65
C ALA A 80 -0.27 41.97 -4.49
N VAL A 81 -1.11 42.50 -5.39
CA VAL A 81 -2.54 42.19 -5.47
C VAL A 81 -2.83 41.44 -6.75
N ILE A 82 -3.66 40.42 -6.66
CA ILE A 82 -4.11 39.59 -7.79
C ILE A 82 -5.62 39.45 -7.77
N PRO A 83 -6.30 39.15 -8.91
CA PRO A 83 -7.72 38.84 -8.93
C PRO A 83 -8.04 37.62 -8.06
N GLU A 84 -9.13 37.68 -7.29
CA GLU A 84 -9.57 36.58 -6.42
C GLU A 84 -9.77 35.25 -7.17
N VAL A 85 -10.29 35.33 -8.39
CA VAL A 85 -10.50 34.14 -9.25
C VAL A 85 -9.20 33.39 -9.59
N ASP A 86 -8.06 34.09 -9.54
CA ASP A 86 -6.75 33.52 -9.88
C ASP A 86 -5.95 33.07 -8.65
N PHE A 87 -6.47 33.29 -7.43
CA PHE A 87 -5.74 33.10 -6.20
C PHE A 87 -5.08 31.72 -6.06
N GLY A 88 -5.87 30.65 -6.22
CA GLY A 88 -5.36 29.28 -6.14
C GLY A 88 -4.38 28.94 -7.27
N PHE A 89 -4.62 29.45 -8.47
CA PHE A 89 -3.74 29.25 -9.60
C PHE A 89 -2.39 29.95 -9.40
N VAL A 90 -2.42 31.20 -8.96
CA VAL A 90 -1.21 32.01 -8.70
C VAL A 90 -0.42 31.46 -7.52
N PHE A 91 -1.10 31.00 -6.45
CA PHE A 91 -0.45 30.32 -5.34
C PHE A 91 0.37 29.11 -5.83
N ASN A 92 -0.26 28.23 -6.58
CA ASN A 92 0.41 27.03 -7.11
C ASN A 92 1.57 27.40 -8.05
N SER A 93 1.39 28.41 -8.90
CA SER A 93 2.43 28.89 -9.82
C SER A 93 3.60 29.51 -9.07
N ALA A 94 3.35 30.35 -8.07
CA ALA A 94 4.39 30.92 -7.21
C ALA A 94 5.15 29.83 -6.45
N PHE A 95 4.43 28.87 -5.92
CA PHE A 95 4.99 27.71 -5.23
C PHE A 95 5.95 26.93 -6.15
N GLN A 96 5.54 26.67 -7.39
CA GLN A 96 6.38 26.01 -8.40
C GLN A 96 7.61 26.83 -8.75
N LEU A 97 7.44 28.12 -9.04
CA LEU A 97 8.57 28.99 -9.39
C LEU A 97 9.63 29.11 -8.29
N VAL A 98 9.19 29.17 -7.03
CA VAL A 98 10.11 29.20 -5.87
C VAL A 98 10.85 27.87 -5.76
N ILE A 99 10.18 26.74 -5.92
CA ILE A 99 10.81 25.43 -5.94
C ILE A 99 11.84 25.34 -7.06
N ASP A 100 11.47 25.75 -8.26
CA ASP A 100 12.34 25.67 -9.45
C ASP A 100 13.61 26.53 -9.29
N SER A 101 13.49 27.69 -8.61
CA SER A 101 14.62 28.59 -8.39
C SER A 101 15.67 28.07 -7.39
N HIS A 102 15.28 27.18 -6.52
CA HIS A 102 16.18 26.61 -5.49
C HIS A 102 16.71 25.20 -5.83
N LYS A 103 16.23 24.58 -6.92
CA LYS A 103 16.57 23.19 -7.25
C LYS A 103 16.80 22.99 -8.74
N ASP A 104 18.03 23.11 -9.12
CA ASP A 104 18.55 22.74 -10.43
C ASP A 104 17.99 21.37 -10.89
N GLY A 105 16.97 21.42 -11.72
CA GLY A 105 16.62 20.30 -12.57
C GLY A 105 15.76 19.17 -11.99
N TYR A 106 15.51 19.05 -10.66
CA TYR A 106 14.74 17.89 -10.13
C TYR A 106 13.28 17.91 -10.57
N TYR A 107 12.61 19.06 -10.48
CA TYR A 107 11.23 19.21 -10.96
C TYR A 107 11.11 18.93 -12.47
N GLU A 108 11.97 19.54 -13.28
CA GLU A 108 12.00 19.27 -14.71
C GLU A 108 12.28 17.80 -15.02
N SER A 109 13.21 17.20 -14.29
CA SER A 109 13.55 15.79 -14.43
C SER A 109 12.33 14.91 -14.14
N MET A 110 11.61 15.17 -13.04
CA MET A 110 10.41 14.40 -12.66
C MET A 110 9.26 14.62 -13.63
N MET A 111 9.07 15.85 -14.15
CA MET A 111 8.04 16.13 -15.15
C MET A 111 8.35 15.47 -16.50
N ARG A 112 9.60 15.50 -16.96
CA ARG A 112 10.03 14.77 -18.17
C ARG A 112 9.85 13.27 -18.00
N THR A 113 10.20 12.74 -16.82
CA THR A 113 9.99 11.34 -16.49
C THR A 113 8.51 11.00 -16.55
N LEU A 114 7.64 11.84 -15.95
CA LEU A 114 6.19 11.62 -15.95
C LEU A 114 5.62 11.63 -17.38
N ASP A 115 6.07 12.53 -18.25
CA ASP A 115 5.62 12.58 -19.64
C ASP A 115 6.04 11.33 -20.45
N LEU A 116 7.16 10.70 -20.07
CA LEU A 116 7.62 9.45 -20.68
C LEU A 116 6.84 8.24 -20.14
N VAL A 117 6.75 8.10 -18.81
CA VAL A 117 6.16 6.89 -18.19
C VAL A 117 4.64 6.94 -18.12
N ARG A 118 4.05 8.12 -17.98
CA ARG A 118 2.58 8.37 -17.90
C ARG A 118 1.87 7.51 -16.86
N ASN A 119 2.55 7.25 -15.74
CA ASN A 119 2.13 6.27 -14.76
C ASN A 119 2.68 6.65 -13.38
N VAL A 120 1.83 6.59 -12.36
CA VAL A 120 2.18 6.94 -10.98
C VAL A 120 3.19 5.96 -10.37
N ASP A 121 3.02 4.66 -10.57
CA ASP A 121 3.93 3.65 -9.99
C ASP A 121 5.33 3.79 -10.55
N ALA A 122 5.45 3.93 -11.88
CA ALA A 122 6.74 4.11 -12.52
C ALA A 122 7.42 5.43 -12.11
N LEU A 123 6.64 6.49 -11.88
CA LEU A 123 7.15 7.74 -11.34
C LEU A 123 7.72 7.55 -9.93
N ILE A 124 7.00 6.85 -9.06
CA ILE A 124 7.44 6.56 -7.70
C ILE A 124 8.69 5.66 -7.69
N ASP A 125 8.75 4.65 -8.56
CA ASP A 125 9.93 3.79 -8.70
C ASP A 125 11.18 4.58 -9.09
N ILE A 126 11.08 5.45 -10.10
CA ILE A 126 12.20 6.28 -10.55
C ILE A 126 12.60 7.30 -9.48
N ALA A 127 11.60 7.94 -8.86
CA ALA A 127 11.86 8.88 -7.77
C ALA A 127 12.55 8.20 -6.59
N SER A 128 12.17 6.97 -6.22
CA SER A 128 12.81 6.23 -5.12
C SER A 128 14.30 6.04 -5.32
N GLN A 129 14.75 5.82 -6.55
CA GLN A 129 16.19 5.74 -6.88
C GLN A 129 16.90 7.06 -6.61
N SER A 130 16.27 8.20 -6.93
CA SER A 130 16.84 9.53 -6.67
C SER A 130 16.92 9.85 -5.17
N PHE A 131 15.97 9.32 -4.37
CA PHE A 131 16.00 9.44 -2.90
C PHE A 131 17.00 8.47 -2.24
N GLY A 132 17.32 7.35 -2.89
CA GLY A 132 18.02 6.25 -2.25
C GLY A 132 17.20 5.61 -1.11
N ALA A 133 15.86 5.79 -1.11
CA ALA A 133 14.95 5.38 -0.05
C ALA A 133 13.62 4.89 -0.62
N SER A 134 12.91 4.07 0.15
CA SER A 134 11.59 3.56 -0.24
C SER A 134 10.54 4.66 -0.16
N LEU A 135 9.66 4.71 -1.16
CA LEU A 135 8.54 5.65 -1.23
C LEU A 135 7.22 4.89 -1.20
N VAL A 136 6.24 5.44 -0.48
CA VAL A 136 4.87 4.93 -0.43
C VAL A 136 3.90 6.09 -0.57
N PHE A 137 2.94 5.95 -1.48
CA PHE A 137 1.83 6.88 -1.65
C PHE A 137 0.55 6.27 -1.12
N ILE A 138 -0.07 6.92 -0.16
CA ILE A 138 -1.34 6.50 0.45
C ILE A 138 -2.40 7.57 0.27
N ASP A 139 -3.67 7.18 0.24
CA ASP A 139 -4.77 8.12 0.21
C ASP A 139 -5.11 8.68 1.61
N ARG A 140 -6.14 9.53 1.68
CA ARG A 140 -6.63 10.14 2.93
C ARG A 140 -7.16 9.12 3.95
N ASP A 141 -7.59 7.96 3.46
CA ASP A 141 -8.13 6.86 4.25
C ASP A 141 -7.06 5.78 4.52
N PHE A 142 -5.77 6.11 4.29
CA PHE A 142 -4.61 5.25 4.55
C PHE A 142 -4.56 3.98 3.71
N ARG A 143 -5.17 3.98 2.52
CA ARG A 143 -4.98 2.91 1.51
C ARG A 143 -3.68 3.14 0.76
N ILE A 144 -2.97 2.06 0.47
CA ILE A 144 -1.77 2.10 -0.35
C ILE A 144 -2.19 2.30 -1.81
N LEU A 145 -1.87 3.43 -2.40
CA LEU A 145 -2.14 3.73 -3.80
C LEU A 145 -0.98 3.29 -4.70
N SER A 146 0.24 3.55 -4.26
CA SER A 146 1.46 3.17 -4.98
C SER A 146 2.64 3.07 -4.02
N TYR A 147 3.66 2.30 -4.39
CA TYR A 147 4.90 2.15 -3.62
C TYR A 147 6.08 1.81 -4.52
N SER A 148 7.29 2.11 -4.06
CA SER A 148 8.51 1.79 -4.79
C SER A 148 8.82 0.29 -4.74
N THR A 149 9.21 -0.26 -5.91
CA THR A 149 9.63 -1.65 -6.07
C THR A 149 11.14 -1.77 -6.31
N GLN A 150 11.77 -0.72 -6.85
CA GLN A 150 13.21 -0.70 -7.14
C GLN A 150 14.07 -0.58 -5.87
N ILE A 151 13.59 0.17 -4.89
CA ILE A 151 14.16 0.19 -3.55
C ILE A 151 13.13 -0.45 -2.62
N PRO A 152 13.35 -1.70 -2.20
CA PRO A 152 12.38 -2.43 -1.41
C PRO A 152 12.22 -1.82 -0.01
N VAL A 153 11.02 -1.80 0.48
CA VAL A 153 10.70 -1.39 1.85
C VAL A 153 11.32 -2.40 2.82
N THR A 154 12.16 -1.91 3.75
CA THR A 154 12.81 -2.75 4.77
C THR A 154 12.07 -2.76 6.09
N ASP A 155 11.17 -1.80 6.33
CA ASP A 155 10.33 -1.70 7.53
C ASP A 155 9.24 -2.77 7.50
N GLU A 156 9.27 -3.70 8.45
CA GLU A 156 8.32 -4.83 8.53
C GLU A 156 6.87 -4.38 8.67
N LEU A 157 6.61 -3.27 9.38
CA LEU A 157 5.26 -2.69 9.50
C LEU A 157 4.75 -2.22 8.13
N TRP A 158 5.62 -1.53 7.36
CA TRP A 158 5.24 -1.04 6.05
C TRP A 158 5.19 -2.14 4.99
N LYS A 159 6.01 -3.20 5.08
CA LYS A 159 5.84 -4.40 4.26
C LYS A 159 4.45 -5.00 4.46
N HIS A 160 4.04 -5.17 5.71
CA HIS A 160 2.72 -5.69 6.03
C HIS A 160 1.60 -4.79 5.49
N ASN A 161 1.69 -3.46 5.71
CA ASN A 161 0.72 -2.51 5.18
C ASN A 161 0.63 -2.55 3.63
N ILE A 162 1.77 -2.70 2.94
CA ILE A 162 1.83 -2.80 1.48
C ILE A 162 1.21 -4.12 1.02
N GLU A 163 1.54 -5.24 1.65
CA GLU A 163 1.01 -6.56 1.32
C GLU A 163 -0.52 -6.60 1.45
N GLN A 164 -1.07 -6.08 2.53
CA GLN A 164 -2.52 -6.00 2.71
C GLN A 164 -3.16 -4.83 1.93
N GLY A 165 -2.35 -3.85 1.49
CA GLY A 165 -2.74 -2.70 0.67
C GLY A 165 -3.43 -1.56 1.41
N TYR A 166 -3.34 -1.54 2.73
CA TYR A 166 -3.83 -0.46 3.61
C TYR A 166 -3.05 -0.46 4.92
N CYS A 167 -3.13 0.64 5.67
CA CYS A 167 -2.55 0.71 7.00
C CYS A 167 -3.53 0.16 8.05
N ASP A 168 -3.02 -0.58 9.03
CA ASP A 168 -3.84 -1.10 10.13
C ASP A 168 -4.52 0.00 10.94
N TYR A 169 -5.70 -0.30 11.47
CA TYR A 169 -6.50 0.67 12.26
C TYR A 169 -5.73 1.21 13.47
N GLU A 170 -5.00 0.38 14.21
CA GLU A 170 -4.20 0.80 15.36
C GLU A 170 -3.05 1.73 14.94
N PHE A 171 -2.43 1.47 13.78
CA PHE A 171 -1.45 2.36 13.19
C PHE A 171 -2.08 3.71 12.82
N ILE A 172 -3.23 3.72 12.15
CA ILE A 172 -3.96 4.93 11.75
C ILE A 172 -4.29 5.78 12.99
N LYS A 173 -4.79 5.15 14.05
CA LYS A 173 -5.11 5.80 15.31
C LYS A 173 -3.88 6.41 15.98
N ALA A 174 -2.77 5.67 16.01
CA ALA A 174 -1.51 6.15 16.55
C ALA A 174 -0.99 7.37 15.78
N VAL A 175 -0.96 7.32 14.44
CA VAL A 175 -0.50 8.41 13.58
C VAL A 175 -1.38 9.66 13.73
N ARG A 176 -2.72 9.51 13.74
CA ARG A 176 -3.65 10.63 13.93
C ARG A 176 -3.51 11.31 15.29
N SER A 177 -3.01 10.62 16.31
CA SER A 177 -2.76 11.18 17.64
C SER A 177 -1.46 11.97 17.75
N LEU A 178 -0.56 11.89 16.77
CA LEU A 178 0.71 12.61 16.76
C LEU A 178 0.49 14.13 16.63
N LYS A 179 1.13 14.90 17.51
CA LYS A 179 1.06 16.38 17.47
C LYS A 179 1.57 16.95 16.13
N SER A 180 2.63 16.35 15.56
CA SER A 180 3.16 16.75 14.25
C SER A 180 2.13 16.61 13.13
N VAL A 181 1.32 15.55 13.16
CA VAL A 181 0.25 15.31 12.20
C VAL A 181 -0.91 16.27 12.41
N GLN A 182 -1.32 16.50 13.68
CA GLN A 182 -2.41 17.42 14.02
C GLN A 182 -2.07 18.89 13.71
N MET A 183 -0.81 19.29 13.92
CA MET A 183 -0.34 20.65 13.61
C MET A 183 -0.06 20.86 12.11
N ALA A 184 0.06 19.81 11.34
CA ALA A 184 0.33 19.86 9.89
C ALA A 184 -0.90 20.23 9.04
N ASP A 185 -2.05 20.55 9.66
CA ASP A 185 -3.31 20.80 8.93
C ASP A 185 -3.27 21.98 7.96
N SER A 186 -2.24 22.83 8.03
CA SER A 186 -2.12 24.04 7.21
C SER A 186 -0.85 24.10 6.35
N THR A 187 0.05 23.09 6.38
CA THR A 187 1.34 23.19 5.68
C THR A 187 1.50 22.14 4.59
N MET A 188 2.02 22.57 3.43
CA MET A 188 2.53 21.69 2.36
C MET A 188 3.96 21.19 2.64
N MET A 189 4.51 21.49 3.82
CA MET A 189 5.86 21.07 4.17
C MET A 189 5.85 19.62 4.62
N PRO A 190 6.88 18.86 4.24
CA PRO A 190 7.09 17.53 4.77
C PRO A 190 7.23 17.57 6.29
N ILE A 191 6.56 16.63 6.94
CA ILE A 191 6.60 16.45 8.39
C ILE A 191 7.28 15.13 8.73
N GLU A 192 8.03 15.13 9.81
CA GLU A 192 8.54 13.90 10.38
C GLU A 192 7.43 13.15 11.10
N VAL A 193 7.30 11.86 10.80
CA VAL A 193 6.35 10.96 11.42
C VAL A 193 7.13 9.85 12.11
N SER A 194 7.25 9.92 13.43
CA SER A 194 7.83 8.87 14.25
C SER A 194 6.73 7.96 14.81
N CYS A 195 6.89 6.66 14.63
CA CYS A 195 5.98 5.66 15.15
C CYS A 195 6.75 4.71 16.07
N THR A 196 6.24 4.46 17.27
CA THR A 196 6.86 3.54 18.25
C THR A 196 6.95 2.10 17.74
N SER A 197 6.13 1.74 16.75
CA SER A 197 6.09 0.39 16.17
C SER A 197 7.11 0.18 15.05
N SER A 198 7.88 1.21 14.68
CA SER A 198 8.88 1.14 13.61
C SER A 198 10.13 1.92 13.99
N PRO A 199 11.33 1.32 13.86
CA PRO A 199 12.59 1.97 14.19
C PRO A 199 13.05 3.00 13.14
N PHE A 200 12.41 3.04 11.98
CA PHE A 200 12.83 3.90 10.87
C PHE A 200 12.21 5.28 10.98
N GLN A 201 13.01 6.29 10.68
CA GLN A 201 12.55 7.66 10.52
C GLN A 201 11.74 7.76 9.22
N LYS A 202 10.65 8.50 9.24
CA LYS A 202 9.76 8.70 8.10
C LYS A 202 9.44 10.16 7.92
N PHE A 203 9.37 10.59 6.67
CA PHE A 203 8.87 11.90 6.30
C PHE A 203 7.62 11.74 5.44
N SER A 204 6.62 12.53 5.75
CA SER A 204 5.35 12.53 5.05
C SER A 204 5.06 13.91 4.50
N CYS A 205 4.66 13.97 3.23
CA CYS A 205 4.19 15.17 2.57
C CYS A 205 2.77 14.96 2.06
N ARG A 206 1.90 15.94 2.23
CA ARG A 206 0.55 15.89 1.67
C ARG A 206 0.60 16.05 0.16
N VAL A 207 -0.20 15.27 -0.54
CA VAL A 207 -0.38 15.34 -1.99
C VAL A 207 -1.72 16.02 -2.27
N TYR A 208 -1.66 17.07 -3.06
CA TYR A 208 -2.84 17.82 -3.48
C TYR A 208 -3.03 17.70 -5.00
N CYS A 209 -4.28 17.51 -5.40
CA CYS A 209 -4.71 17.63 -6.79
C CYS A 209 -5.54 18.91 -6.89
N ARG A 210 -4.96 19.97 -7.46
CA ARG A 210 -5.46 21.35 -7.34
C ARG A 210 -5.54 21.74 -5.86
N ASP A 211 -6.73 22.05 -5.36
CA ASP A 211 -7.08 22.39 -3.98
C ASP A 211 -7.56 21.20 -3.12
N ILE A 212 -7.71 20.04 -3.73
CA ILE A 212 -8.20 18.84 -3.07
C ILE A 212 -7.01 18.05 -2.52
N TRP A 213 -6.95 17.89 -1.21
CA TRP A 213 -6.03 16.96 -0.57
C TRP A 213 -6.44 15.51 -0.90
N ILE A 214 -5.55 14.74 -1.53
CA ILE A 214 -5.82 13.38 -1.99
C ILE A 214 -5.10 12.28 -1.19
N GLY A 215 -4.04 12.63 -0.47
CA GLY A 215 -3.32 11.63 0.30
C GLY A 215 -1.96 12.11 0.80
N PHE A 216 -1.09 11.14 1.13
CA PHE A 216 0.26 11.39 1.64
C PHE A 216 1.29 10.62 0.84
N LEU A 217 2.36 11.30 0.47
CA LEU A 217 3.59 10.69 0.00
C LEU A 217 4.54 10.54 1.18
N ILE A 218 5.02 9.32 1.41
CA ILE A 218 5.86 8.96 2.57
C ILE A 218 7.18 8.43 2.06
N VAL A 219 8.28 8.98 2.57
CA VAL A 219 9.62 8.42 2.42
C VAL A 219 9.97 7.63 3.69
N ILE A 220 10.39 6.38 3.51
CA ILE A 220 10.79 5.49 4.58
C ILE A 220 12.31 5.32 4.46
N GLU A 221 13.05 5.96 5.36
CA GLU A 221 14.50 5.94 5.33
C GLU A 221 15.07 4.67 5.97
N GLY A 222 16.17 4.20 5.38
CA GLY A 222 17.02 3.17 5.98
C GLY A 222 17.93 3.75 7.07
N TYR A 223 18.91 2.96 7.51
CA TYR A 223 19.84 3.32 8.60
C TYR A 223 20.79 4.48 8.28
N ASP A 224 20.92 4.91 7.03
CA ASP A 224 21.76 6.02 6.62
C ASP A 224 21.00 7.34 6.65
N SER A 225 21.46 8.22 7.48
CA SER A 225 20.96 9.52 7.90
C SER A 225 20.19 10.34 6.85
N TYR A 226 19.05 10.88 7.28
CA TYR A 226 18.27 11.95 6.69
C TYR A 226 19.13 13.09 6.16
N ARG A 227 18.88 13.48 4.90
CA ARG A 227 19.47 14.67 4.28
C ARG A 227 18.39 15.75 4.12
N VAL A 228 18.74 16.98 4.42
CA VAL A 228 17.85 18.15 4.23
C VAL A 228 17.31 18.23 2.79
N GLU A 229 18.11 17.76 1.81
CA GLU A 229 17.75 17.67 0.40
C GLU A 229 16.50 16.80 0.16
N HIS A 230 16.31 15.73 0.94
CA HIS A 230 15.16 14.84 0.79
C HIS A 230 13.82 15.52 1.13
N VAL A 231 13.80 16.46 2.08
CA VAL A 231 12.58 17.24 2.40
C VAL A 231 12.08 18.00 1.19
N ASP A 232 13.01 18.67 0.55
CA ASP A 232 12.68 19.48 -0.60
C ASP A 232 12.31 18.63 -1.82
N MET A 233 13.04 17.53 -2.06
CA MET A 233 12.71 16.59 -3.12
C MET A 233 11.32 15.98 -2.90
N LEU A 234 10.97 15.62 -1.65
CA LEU A 234 9.66 15.07 -1.30
C LEU A 234 8.53 16.07 -1.58
N ARG A 235 8.77 17.36 -1.29
CA ARG A 235 7.82 18.43 -1.61
C ARG A 235 7.60 18.58 -3.11
N VAL A 236 8.68 18.60 -3.91
CA VAL A 236 8.61 18.66 -5.37
C VAL A 236 7.84 17.46 -5.91
N LEU A 237 8.22 16.26 -5.48
CA LEU A 237 7.60 15.03 -5.95
C LEU A 237 6.11 14.96 -5.57
N SER A 238 5.72 15.47 -4.40
CA SER A 238 4.29 15.51 -4.02
C SER A 238 3.46 16.37 -4.96
N GLY A 239 4.00 17.49 -5.44
CA GLY A 239 3.37 18.34 -6.44
C GLY A 239 3.24 17.65 -7.80
N VAL A 240 4.34 17.05 -8.28
CA VAL A 240 4.35 16.28 -9.54
C VAL A 240 3.38 15.09 -9.46
N LEU A 241 3.31 14.42 -8.31
CA LEU A 241 2.42 13.30 -8.07
C LEU A 241 0.95 13.73 -8.12
N GLY A 242 0.60 14.87 -7.53
CA GLY A 242 -0.76 15.42 -7.62
C GLY A 242 -1.17 15.70 -9.07
N TYR A 243 -0.24 16.24 -9.88
CA TYR A 243 -0.46 16.44 -11.31
C TYR A 243 -0.56 15.09 -12.06
N ALA A 244 0.28 14.11 -11.73
CA ALA A 244 0.26 12.78 -12.31
C ALA A 244 -1.09 12.08 -12.08
N VAL A 245 -1.60 12.14 -10.84
CA VAL A 245 -2.91 11.60 -10.49
C VAL A 245 -4.01 12.26 -11.31
N MET A 246 -4.00 13.59 -11.40
CA MET A 246 -5.02 14.31 -12.16
C MET A 246 -5.03 13.93 -13.65
N LYS A 247 -3.85 13.75 -14.23
CA LYS A 247 -3.70 13.57 -15.69
C LYS A 247 -3.81 12.10 -16.12
N TYR A 248 -3.27 11.19 -15.34
CA TYR A 248 -3.10 9.80 -15.75
C TYR A 248 -3.87 8.80 -14.90
N GLU A 249 -4.21 9.14 -13.65
CA GLU A 249 -4.90 8.24 -12.71
C GLU A 249 -6.08 8.95 -12.01
N PRO A 250 -6.99 9.60 -12.76
CA PRO A 250 -8.10 10.36 -12.15
C PRO A 250 -9.03 9.50 -11.29
N SER A 251 -9.00 8.18 -11.46
CA SER A 251 -9.73 7.23 -10.61
C SER A 251 -9.38 7.38 -9.13
N TYR A 252 -8.15 7.75 -8.78
CA TYR A 252 -7.77 8.02 -7.38
C TYR A 252 -8.57 9.18 -6.75
N LEU A 253 -9.13 10.08 -7.56
CA LEU A 253 -9.98 11.18 -7.10
C LEU A 253 -11.44 10.74 -6.87
N TYR A 254 -11.90 9.71 -7.56
CA TYR A 254 -13.29 9.26 -7.54
C TYR A 254 -13.56 8.13 -6.54
N MET A 255 -12.53 7.52 -5.97
CA MET A 255 -12.67 6.46 -4.96
C MET A 255 -13.24 6.95 -3.61
N THR A 256 -13.66 8.19 -3.53
CA THR A 256 -14.23 8.83 -2.33
C THR A 256 -15.75 8.69 -2.22
N SER A 257 -16.40 7.75 -2.94
CA SER A 257 -17.82 7.52 -2.66
C SER A 257 -17.93 6.95 -1.25
N ASP A 258 -18.86 7.51 -0.49
CA ASP A 258 -19.11 7.07 0.90
C ASP A 258 -19.35 5.56 0.99
N TYR A 259 -19.91 4.94 -0.06
CA TYR A 259 -20.11 3.50 -0.18
C TYR A 259 -18.80 2.70 -0.20
N HIS A 260 -17.83 3.08 -1.04
CA HIS A 260 -16.52 2.41 -1.09
C HIS A 260 -15.75 2.60 0.21
N ARG A 261 -15.85 3.80 0.81
CA ARG A 261 -15.26 4.08 2.12
C ARG A 261 -15.88 3.22 3.21
N PHE A 262 -17.19 2.99 3.15
CA PHE A 262 -17.90 2.10 4.06
C PHE A 262 -17.37 0.65 3.96
N LEU A 263 -17.37 0.07 2.76
CA LEU A 263 -16.86 -1.28 2.54
C LEU A 263 -15.39 -1.41 2.96
N TYR A 264 -14.60 -0.40 2.63
CA TYR A 264 -13.19 -0.36 2.98
C TYR A 264 -12.98 -0.33 4.51
N ASN A 265 -13.74 0.48 5.23
CA ASN A 265 -13.68 0.53 6.69
C ASN A 265 -14.01 -0.82 7.32
N LEU A 266 -14.96 -1.57 6.77
CA LEU A 266 -15.24 -2.94 7.21
C LEU A 266 -14.06 -3.88 6.96
N VAL A 267 -13.39 -3.78 5.80
CA VAL A 267 -12.21 -4.60 5.46
C VAL A 267 -11.03 -4.32 6.40
N ILE A 268 -10.82 -3.06 6.82
CA ILE A 268 -9.74 -2.72 7.76
C ILE A 268 -10.10 -2.99 9.24
N GLY A 269 -11.33 -3.43 9.52
CA GLY A 269 -11.79 -3.73 10.87
C GLY A 269 -12.19 -2.51 11.69
N ALA A 270 -12.58 -1.40 11.04
CA ALA A 270 -13.19 -0.28 11.73
C ALA A 270 -14.53 -0.69 12.37
N ASP A 271 -14.81 -0.14 13.55
CA ASP A 271 -16.04 -0.48 14.30
C ASP A 271 -17.28 -0.14 13.47
N ALA A 272 -18.10 -1.16 13.19
CA ALA A 272 -19.33 -1.04 12.44
C ALA A 272 -20.33 -0.07 13.11
N SER A 273 -20.26 0.12 14.43
CA SER A 273 -21.11 1.06 15.17
C SER A 273 -20.80 2.54 14.88
N ALA A 274 -19.64 2.83 14.33
CA ALA A 274 -19.24 4.17 13.93
C ALA A 274 -19.66 4.54 12.49
N LEU A 275 -20.38 3.66 11.81
CA LEU A 275 -20.77 3.83 10.41
C LEU A 275 -22.07 4.65 10.27
N PRO A 276 -22.19 5.53 9.27
CA PRO A 276 -23.38 6.32 9.05
C PRO A 276 -24.63 5.44 8.82
N GLU A 277 -25.76 5.79 9.46
CA GLU A 277 -27.04 5.09 9.31
C GLU A 277 -27.48 4.89 7.85
N ALA A 278 -27.03 5.73 6.94
CA ALA A 278 -27.32 5.66 5.50
C ALA A 278 -26.89 4.32 4.86
N TYR A 279 -25.94 3.59 5.46
CA TYR A 279 -25.45 2.31 4.92
C TYR A 279 -26.01 1.08 5.61
N MET A 280 -26.83 1.25 6.67
CA MET A 280 -27.54 0.14 7.30
C MET A 280 -28.58 -0.52 6.39
N ASN A 281 -28.96 0.16 5.30
CA ASN A 281 -29.92 -0.34 4.30
C ASN A 281 -29.26 -1.07 3.12
N LEU A 282 -27.94 -1.30 3.13
CA LEU A 282 -27.29 -2.08 2.09
C LEU A 282 -27.69 -3.56 2.22
N SER A 283 -28.17 -4.10 1.11
CA SER A 283 -28.58 -5.50 1.04
C SER A 283 -27.36 -6.38 0.77
N PHE A 284 -26.90 -7.10 1.79
CA PHE A 284 -25.90 -8.16 1.64
C PHE A 284 -26.59 -9.53 1.51
N PRO A 285 -25.96 -10.47 0.78
CA PRO A 285 -26.44 -11.87 0.76
C PRO A 285 -26.49 -12.46 2.17
N SER A 286 -27.48 -13.32 2.44
CA SER A 286 -27.61 -13.99 3.75
C SER A 286 -26.43 -14.90 4.11
N LYS A 287 -25.76 -15.43 3.09
CA LYS A 287 -24.48 -16.13 3.19
C LYS A 287 -23.52 -15.55 2.17
N MET A 288 -22.39 -15.11 2.63
CA MET A 288 -21.36 -14.42 1.86
C MET A 288 -20.05 -15.20 1.82
N GLN A 289 -19.25 -14.93 0.81
CA GLN A 289 -17.82 -15.27 0.76
C GLN A 289 -17.03 -14.09 0.21
N VAL A 290 -15.77 -13.97 0.62
CA VAL A 290 -14.82 -13.02 0.07
C VAL A 290 -13.90 -13.74 -0.91
N LEU A 291 -13.75 -13.14 -2.10
CA LEU A 291 -12.67 -13.48 -3.03
C LEU A 291 -11.65 -12.33 -3.03
N TYR A 292 -10.41 -12.66 -2.76
CA TYR A 292 -9.29 -11.75 -2.94
C TYR A 292 -8.51 -12.13 -4.18
N CYS A 293 -8.59 -11.28 -5.20
CA CYS A 293 -7.97 -11.50 -6.50
C CYS A 293 -6.70 -10.67 -6.62
N ARG A 294 -5.60 -11.26 -7.07
CA ARG A 294 -4.35 -10.58 -7.35
C ARG A 294 -3.81 -10.99 -8.72
N ALA A 295 -3.50 -10.00 -9.55
CA ALA A 295 -2.93 -10.22 -10.86
C ALA A 295 -1.47 -9.76 -10.90
N THR A 296 -0.62 -10.56 -11.56
CA THR A 296 0.78 -10.26 -11.83
C THR A 296 0.99 -10.18 -13.34
N GLY A 297 1.83 -9.26 -13.81
CA GLY A 297 2.10 -9.05 -15.23
C GLY A 297 2.65 -7.66 -15.50
N ASN A 298 2.74 -7.27 -16.78
CA ASN A 298 3.33 -6.03 -17.20
C ASN A 298 2.49 -4.82 -16.75
N GLN A 299 3.12 -3.76 -16.24
CA GLN A 299 2.44 -2.59 -15.65
C GLN A 299 1.47 -1.89 -16.60
N SER A 300 1.81 -1.84 -17.89
CA SER A 300 1.01 -1.14 -18.91
C SER A 300 -0.30 -1.86 -19.26
N SER A 301 -0.46 -3.12 -18.90
CA SER A 301 -1.62 -3.94 -19.28
C SER A 301 -2.77 -3.88 -18.28
N PHE A 302 -2.58 -3.29 -17.08
CA PHE A 302 -3.62 -3.26 -16.07
C PHE A 302 -4.62 -2.12 -16.31
N PRO A 303 -5.93 -2.38 -16.19
CA PRO A 303 -6.93 -1.32 -16.21
C PRO A 303 -6.72 -0.35 -15.05
N GLN A 304 -7.13 0.90 -15.23
CA GLN A 304 -7.23 1.86 -14.13
C GLN A 304 -8.19 1.32 -13.06
N GLU A 305 -7.94 1.59 -11.78
CA GLU A 305 -8.74 1.02 -10.67
C GLU A 305 -10.25 1.21 -10.83
N GLY A 306 -10.69 2.38 -11.29
CA GLY A 306 -12.11 2.64 -11.56
C GLY A 306 -12.71 1.71 -12.61
N ASN A 307 -11.96 1.37 -13.64
CA ASN A 307 -12.42 0.44 -14.68
C ASN A 307 -12.57 -0.99 -14.16
N LEU A 308 -11.67 -1.47 -13.31
CA LEU A 308 -11.75 -2.84 -12.78
C LEU A 308 -12.98 -3.01 -11.88
N THR A 309 -13.26 -2.05 -10.99
CA THR A 309 -14.45 -2.06 -10.15
C THR A 309 -15.73 -2.02 -10.99
N GLU A 310 -15.80 -1.15 -11.99
CA GLU A 310 -16.93 -1.01 -12.89
C GLU A 310 -17.16 -2.28 -13.73
N ILE A 311 -16.10 -2.83 -14.31
CA ILE A 311 -16.15 -4.08 -15.07
C ILE A 311 -16.67 -5.20 -14.18
N MET A 312 -16.08 -5.39 -12.98
CA MET A 312 -16.46 -6.45 -12.08
C MET A 312 -17.89 -6.30 -11.55
N THR A 313 -18.32 -5.08 -11.24
CA THR A 313 -19.71 -4.83 -10.82
C THR A 313 -20.70 -5.16 -11.92
N THR A 314 -20.33 -4.90 -13.18
CA THR A 314 -21.16 -5.21 -14.35
C THR A 314 -21.28 -6.71 -14.59
N ILE A 315 -20.18 -7.47 -14.51
CA ILE A 315 -20.18 -8.93 -14.77
C ILE A 315 -20.64 -9.75 -13.57
N LEU A 316 -20.61 -9.17 -12.35
CA LEU A 316 -21.00 -9.81 -11.09
C LEU A 316 -22.14 -9.02 -10.41
N PRO A 317 -23.33 -8.96 -11.02
CA PRO A 317 -24.45 -8.23 -10.43
C PRO A 317 -24.78 -8.79 -9.03
N GLY A 318 -24.96 -7.89 -8.06
CA GLY A 318 -25.27 -8.24 -6.67
C GLY A 318 -24.03 -8.57 -5.80
N CYS A 319 -22.82 -8.41 -6.34
CA CYS A 319 -21.59 -8.44 -5.56
C CYS A 319 -21.14 -7.02 -5.20
N HIS A 320 -20.46 -6.91 -4.08
CA HIS A 320 -19.79 -5.67 -3.65
C HIS A 320 -18.31 -5.78 -3.99
N VAL A 321 -17.77 -4.84 -4.75
CA VAL A 321 -16.41 -4.90 -5.27
C VAL A 321 -15.60 -3.71 -4.78
N ILE A 322 -14.41 -3.99 -4.24
CA ILE A 322 -13.38 -3.00 -3.95
C ILE A 322 -12.23 -3.30 -4.89
N GLY A 323 -12.17 -2.60 -6.02
CA GLY A 323 -11.13 -2.76 -7.01
C GLY A 323 -9.87 -1.99 -6.64
N ARG A 324 -8.72 -2.57 -6.95
CA ARG A 324 -7.40 -1.97 -6.92
C ARG A 324 -6.72 -2.28 -8.24
N ARG A 325 -5.64 -1.55 -8.57
CA ARG A 325 -4.98 -1.67 -9.87
C ARG A 325 -4.62 -3.12 -10.26
N ARG A 326 -4.16 -3.90 -9.30
CA ARG A 326 -3.71 -5.30 -9.51
C ARG A 326 -4.48 -6.31 -8.68
N SER A 327 -5.43 -5.85 -7.89
CA SER A 327 -6.20 -6.71 -7.01
C SER A 327 -7.63 -6.23 -6.89
N ALA A 328 -8.51 -7.14 -6.51
CA ALA A 328 -9.89 -6.82 -6.18
C ALA A 328 -10.35 -7.66 -4.99
N ILE A 329 -11.11 -7.05 -4.11
CA ILE A 329 -11.85 -7.73 -3.05
C ILE A 329 -13.30 -7.79 -3.52
N ILE A 330 -13.85 -8.98 -3.64
CA ILE A 330 -15.21 -9.23 -4.08
C ILE A 330 -15.97 -9.89 -2.94
N ILE A 331 -17.04 -9.27 -2.49
CA ILE A 331 -17.95 -9.82 -1.49
C ILE A 331 -19.21 -10.26 -2.24
N GLY A 332 -19.45 -11.53 -2.30
CA GLY A 332 -20.60 -12.13 -3.01
C GLY A 332 -21.28 -13.21 -2.21
N SER A 333 -22.32 -13.78 -2.80
CA SER A 333 -22.99 -14.96 -2.22
C SER A 333 -22.06 -16.18 -2.17
N GLN A 334 -22.36 -17.15 -1.32
CA GLN A 334 -21.50 -18.34 -1.12
C GLN A 334 -21.25 -19.17 -2.39
N ASP A 335 -22.00 -18.94 -3.46
CA ASP A 335 -21.84 -19.58 -4.77
C ASP A 335 -20.94 -18.78 -5.73
N ILE A 336 -20.31 -17.70 -5.24
CA ILE A 336 -19.42 -16.82 -6.04
C ILE A 336 -18.28 -17.60 -6.68
N LEU A 337 -17.82 -18.70 -6.07
CA LEU A 337 -16.80 -19.59 -6.62
C LEU A 337 -17.15 -20.13 -8.01
N GLN A 338 -18.43 -20.35 -8.29
CA GLN A 338 -18.90 -20.81 -9.60
C GLN A 338 -18.70 -19.76 -10.69
N LYS A 339 -18.49 -18.49 -10.29
CA LYS A 339 -18.30 -17.34 -11.17
C LYS A 339 -16.82 -16.97 -11.34
N VAL A 340 -15.88 -17.78 -10.82
CA VAL A 340 -14.43 -17.49 -10.90
C VAL A 340 -13.98 -17.26 -12.35
N GLY A 341 -14.51 -17.99 -13.33
CA GLY A 341 -14.20 -17.76 -14.74
C GLY A 341 -14.55 -16.33 -15.22
N LEU A 342 -15.66 -15.76 -14.73
CA LEU A 342 -16.03 -14.37 -15.00
C LEU A 342 -15.08 -13.38 -14.33
N VAL A 343 -14.68 -13.67 -13.09
CA VAL A 343 -13.69 -12.85 -12.37
C VAL A 343 -12.36 -12.81 -13.12
N LEU A 344 -11.87 -13.96 -13.58
CA LEU A 344 -10.64 -14.06 -14.35
C LEU A 344 -10.72 -13.30 -15.68
N SER A 345 -11.89 -13.28 -16.33
CA SER A 345 -12.08 -12.56 -17.59
C SER A 345 -12.05 -11.02 -17.46
N ALA A 346 -12.16 -10.48 -16.24
CA ALA A 346 -12.05 -9.05 -15.98
C ALA A 346 -10.60 -8.55 -15.98
N PHE A 347 -9.63 -9.46 -15.84
CA PHE A 347 -8.21 -9.12 -15.91
C PHE A 347 -7.66 -9.33 -17.32
N PRO A 348 -6.62 -8.57 -17.73
CA PRO A 348 -5.98 -8.77 -19.03
C PRO A 348 -5.46 -10.20 -19.21
N ALA A 349 -5.58 -10.73 -20.42
CA ALA A 349 -5.19 -12.11 -20.74
C ALA A 349 -3.68 -12.38 -20.54
N GLU A 350 -2.85 -11.34 -20.60
CA GLU A 350 -1.41 -11.41 -20.37
C GLU A 350 -1.05 -11.49 -18.88
N CYS A 351 -2.02 -11.32 -17.99
CA CYS A 351 -1.81 -11.33 -16.55
C CYS A 351 -2.09 -12.71 -15.98
N VAL A 352 -1.23 -13.16 -15.09
CA VAL A 352 -1.49 -14.34 -14.25
C VAL A 352 -2.29 -13.87 -13.03
N THR A 353 -3.58 -14.19 -13.00
CA THR A 353 -4.47 -13.85 -11.89
C THR A 353 -4.66 -15.05 -10.98
N LYS A 354 -4.49 -14.83 -9.67
CA LYS A 354 -4.66 -15.82 -8.60
C LYS A 354 -5.69 -15.33 -7.60
N ILE A 355 -6.45 -16.25 -7.02
CA ILE A 355 -7.63 -15.94 -6.21
C ILE A 355 -7.56 -16.72 -4.91
N GLY A 356 -7.64 -15.99 -3.79
CA GLY A 356 -7.88 -16.55 -2.46
C GLY A 356 -9.36 -16.43 -2.08
N VAL A 357 -9.87 -17.40 -1.36
CA VAL A 357 -11.30 -17.53 -1.03
C VAL A 357 -11.46 -17.80 0.46
N SER A 358 -12.32 -16.99 1.12
CA SER A 358 -12.64 -17.14 2.54
C SER A 358 -13.55 -18.33 2.82
N LEU A 359 -13.76 -18.63 4.10
CA LEU A 359 -14.90 -19.41 4.53
C LEU A 359 -16.21 -18.64 4.31
N PRO A 360 -17.35 -19.34 4.17
CA PRO A 360 -18.66 -18.70 4.12
C PRO A 360 -19.02 -18.03 5.45
N PHE A 361 -19.68 -16.86 5.41
CA PHE A 361 -20.11 -16.12 6.59
C PHE A 361 -21.46 -15.43 6.36
N SER A 362 -22.08 -14.94 7.46
CA SER A 362 -23.41 -14.32 7.40
C SER A 362 -23.46 -12.93 8.03
N ASP A 363 -22.47 -12.58 8.85
CA ASP A 363 -22.41 -11.28 9.54
C ASP A 363 -21.35 -10.38 8.88
N ILE A 364 -21.80 -9.30 8.26
CA ILE A 364 -20.93 -8.35 7.57
C ILE A 364 -19.93 -7.68 8.53
N SER A 365 -20.20 -7.60 9.82
CA SER A 365 -19.27 -7.05 10.81
C SER A 365 -17.99 -7.89 10.92
N THR A 366 -18.02 -9.16 10.50
CA THR A 366 -16.87 -10.06 10.48
C THR A 366 -16.07 -10.01 9.18
N LEU A 367 -16.38 -9.07 8.28
CA LEU A 367 -15.76 -8.97 6.95
C LEU A 367 -14.23 -8.94 7.00
N LYS A 368 -13.63 -8.24 7.97
CA LYS A 368 -12.16 -8.20 8.16
C LYS A 368 -11.59 -9.61 8.31
N THR A 369 -12.17 -10.42 9.17
CA THR A 369 -11.72 -11.80 9.39
C THR A 369 -11.75 -12.61 8.09
N HIS A 370 -12.83 -12.51 7.33
CA HIS A 370 -12.98 -13.27 6.08
C HIS A 370 -12.16 -12.70 4.92
N TYR A 371 -11.86 -11.41 4.95
CA TYR A 371 -10.84 -10.85 4.07
C TYR A 371 -9.44 -11.41 4.38
N ASP A 372 -9.07 -11.46 5.67
CA ASP A 372 -7.78 -12.03 6.09
C ASP A 372 -7.68 -13.52 5.73
N GLU A 373 -8.78 -14.29 5.87
CA GLU A 373 -8.84 -15.67 5.42
C GLU A 373 -8.56 -15.82 3.91
N ALA A 374 -9.24 -14.99 3.08
CA ALA A 374 -9.03 -15.02 1.63
C ALA A 374 -7.60 -14.59 1.25
N HIS A 375 -7.07 -13.57 1.92
CA HIS A 375 -5.72 -13.09 1.73
C HIS A 375 -4.69 -14.17 2.13
N ASP A 376 -4.84 -14.78 3.30
CA ASP A 376 -3.95 -15.82 3.79
C ASP A 376 -3.98 -17.07 2.91
N ALA A 377 -5.17 -17.46 2.43
CA ALA A 377 -5.31 -18.57 1.48
C ALA A 377 -4.52 -18.29 0.19
N LEU A 378 -4.59 -17.07 -0.34
CA LEU A 378 -3.85 -16.68 -1.53
C LEU A 378 -2.34 -16.72 -1.31
N GLU A 379 -1.84 -16.07 -0.24
CA GLU A 379 -0.39 -15.99 0.02
C GLU A 379 0.22 -17.37 0.25
N LEU A 380 -0.43 -18.16 1.10
CA LEU A 380 0.04 -19.53 1.41
C LEU A 380 -0.13 -20.47 0.22
N GLY A 381 -1.23 -20.33 -0.52
CA GLY A 381 -1.46 -21.14 -1.70
C GLY A 381 -0.43 -20.90 -2.80
N ILE A 382 -0.07 -19.65 -3.08
CA ILE A 382 1.01 -19.32 -4.04
C ILE A 382 2.34 -19.90 -3.58
N MET A 383 2.60 -19.88 -2.28
CA MET A 383 3.84 -20.37 -1.69
C MET A 383 3.93 -21.89 -1.77
N LEU A 384 2.85 -22.61 -1.47
CA LEU A 384 2.84 -24.07 -1.35
C LEU A 384 2.52 -24.78 -2.67
N ASP A 385 1.61 -24.22 -3.46
CA ASP A 385 1.11 -24.82 -4.72
C ASP A 385 1.07 -23.72 -5.82
N PRO A 386 2.24 -23.26 -6.32
CA PRO A 386 2.32 -22.09 -7.21
C PRO A 386 1.61 -22.28 -8.55
N ASP A 387 1.32 -23.51 -8.96
CA ASP A 387 0.69 -23.81 -10.24
C ASP A 387 -0.85 -23.69 -10.22
N LEU A 388 -1.45 -23.61 -9.03
CA LEU A 388 -2.89 -23.41 -8.89
C LEU A 388 -3.28 -21.94 -9.12
N GLY A 389 -4.54 -21.73 -9.52
CA GLY A 389 -5.10 -20.40 -9.73
C GLY A 389 -6.05 -19.94 -8.62
N VAL A 390 -6.61 -20.89 -7.86
CA VAL A 390 -7.60 -20.64 -6.80
C VAL A 390 -7.20 -21.38 -5.54
N TYR A 391 -7.25 -20.69 -4.41
CA TYR A 391 -6.83 -21.17 -3.10
C TYR A 391 -7.92 -20.89 -2.07
N THR A 392 -8.42 -21.91 -1.39
CA THR A 392 -9.48 -21.75 -0.39
C THR A 392 -8.91 -21.75 1.02
N PHE A 393 -9.50 -20.99 1.92
CA PHE A 393 -9.09 -21.03 3.34
C PHE A 393 -9.41 -22.39 3.99
N GLU A 394 -10.35 -23.14 3.45
CA GLU A 394 -10.61 -24.51 3.87
C GLU A 394 -9.36 -25.39 3.69
N ASP A 395 -8.62 -25.23 2.58
CA ASP A 395 -7.42 -26.02 2.29
C ASP A 395 -6.16 -25.46 2.97
N TYR A 396 -6.04 -24.12 3.06
CA TYR A 396 -4.81 -23.46 3.49
C TYR A 396 -4.87 -22.87 4.92
N GLY A 397 -6.02 -22.85 5.58
CA GLY A 397 -6.19 -22.23 6.89
C GLY A 397 -5.32 -22.83 8.00
N ILE A 398 -5.06 -24.15 7.93
CA ILE A 398 -4.15 -24.79 8.87
C ILE A 398 -2.71 -24.23 8.78
N TYR A 399 -2.26 -23.92 7.59
CA TYR A 399 -0.95 -23.31 7.37
C TYR A 399 -0.90 -21.85 7.86
N ALA A 400 -2.04 -21.12 7.77
CA ALA A 400 -2.16 -19.78 8.34
C ALA A 400 -2.00 -19.80 9.88
N MET A 401 -2.58 -20.80 10.54
CA MET A 401 -2.38 -21.02 11.98
C MET A 401 -0.90 -21.25 12.30
N PHE A 402 -0.23 -22.16 11.57
CA PHE A 402 1.19 -22.44 11.81
C PHE A 402 2.06 -21.20 11.52
N ARG A 403 1.78 -20.44 10.48
CA ARG A 403 2.48 -19.18 10.17
C ARG A 403 2.33 -18.18 11.33
N THR A 404 1.15 -18.07 11.90
CA THR A 404 0.90 -17.19 13.04
C THR A 404 1.66 -17.65 14.28
N VAL A 405 1.57 -18.92 14.64
CA VAL A 405 2.28 -19.50 15.82
C VAL A 405 3.80 -19.40 15.63
N SER A 406 4.30 -19.57 14.40
CA SER A 406 5.73 -19.49 14.11
C SER A 406 6.36 -18.12 14.35
N LYS A 407 5.57 -17.05 14.53
CA LYS A 407 6.07 -15.72 14.88
C LYS A 407 6.55 -15.64 16.34
N THR A 408 5.99 -16.46 17.21
CA THR A 408 6.24 -16.47 18.66
C THR A 408 6.88 -17.75 19.18
N GLU A 409 6.69 -18.87 18.47
CA GLU A 409 7.12 -20.21 18.89
C GLU A 409 7.99 -20.88 17.84
N ASP A 410 8.95 -21.69 18.31
CA ASP A 410 9.72 -22.58 17.43
C ASP A 410 8.92 -23.84 17.12
N LEU A 411 8.33 -23.88 15.94
CA LEU A 411 7.51 -25.00 15.48
C LEU A 411 8.31 -26.29 15.27
N SER A 412 9.64 -26.24 15.20
CA SER A 412 10.47 -27.46 15.05
C SER A 412 10.28 -28.46 16.20
N ARG A 413 9.87 -27.96 17.38
CA ARG A 413 9.56 -28.76 18.57
C ARG A 413 8.37 -29.71 18.40
N TYR A 414 7.51 -29.43 17.43
CA TYR A 414 6.29 -30.20 17.18
C TYR A 414 6.42 -31.19 16.04
N LEU A 415 7.60 -31.26 15.41
CA LEU A 415 7.87 -32.23 14.35
C LEU A 415 7.97 -33.65 14.91
N HIS A 416 7.34 -34.59 14.22
CA HIS A 416 7.49 -36.02 14.55
C HIS A 416 8.94 -36.46 14.37
N PRO A 417 9.52 -37.23 15.31
CA PRO A 417 10.93 -37.68 15.24
C PRO A 417 11.31 -38.45 13.96
N ALA A 418 10.34 -39.05 13.31
CA ALA A 418 10.57 -39.77 12.06
C ALA A 418 11.05 -38.88 10.90
N LEU A 419 10.62 -37.58 10.84
CA LEU A 419 10.99 -36.71 9.73
C LEU A 419 12.52 -36.48 9.63
N PRO A 420 13.20 -35.99 10.67
CA PRO A 420 14.65 -35.83 10.61
C PRO A 420 15.39 -37.18 10.37
N VAL A 421 14.90 -38.28 10.92
CA VAL A 421 15.50 -39.62 10.66
C VAL A 421 15.42 -39.98 9.19
N LEU A 422 14.27 -39.77 8.54
CA LEU A 422 14.10 -40.06 7.12
C LEU A 422 14.92 -39.11 6.23
N SER A 423 14.93 -37.82 6.57
CA SER A 423 15.72 -36.82 5.84
C SER A 423 17.21 -37.14 5.89
N ASP A 424 17.75 -37.42 7.06
CA ASP A 424 19.17 -37.85 7.22
C ASP A 424 19.49 -39.16 6.49
N TYR A 425 18.56 -40.11 6.56
CA TYR A 425 18.72 -41.37 5.85
C TYR A 425 18.73 -41.20 4.33
N ASP A 426 17.80 -40.41 3.80
CA ASP A 426 17.68 -40.13 2.36
C ASP A 426 18.93 -39.40 1.84
N VAL A 427 19.44 -38.40 2.56
CA VAL A 427 20.69 -37.71 2.20
C VAL A 427 21.88 -38.67 2.19
N LYS A 428 21.98 -39.55 3.18
CA LYS A 428 23.11 -40.48 3.31
C LYS A 428 23.10 -41.59 2.28
N ASN A 429 21.92 -42.08 1.89
CA ASN A 429 21.77 -43.28 1.06
C ASN A 429 21.26 -42.98 -0.38
N GLY A 430 20.99 -41.72 -0.71
CA GLY A 430 20.42 -41.33 -2.01
C GLY A 430 19.02 -41.92 -2.25
N THR A 431 18.23 -42.06 -1.18
CA THR A 431 16.86 -42.59 -1.24
C THR A 431 15.82 -41.44 -1.21
N GLN A 432 14.54 -41.77 -1.31
CA GLN A 432 13.41 -40.85 -1.32
C GLN A 432 12.29 -41.37 -0.39
N LEU A 433 12.66 -41.80 0.81
CA LEU A 433 11.70 -42.34 1.77
C LEU A 433 10.78 -41.27 2.34
N GLU A 434 11.32 -40.09 2.64
CA GLU A 434 10.54 -38.95 3.11
C GLU A 434 9.47 -38.53 2.07
N LEU A 435 9.85 -38.41 0.81
CA LEU A 435 8.92 -38.14 -0.30
C LEU A 435 7.87 -39.25 -0.44
N THR A 436 8.28 -40.50 -0.28
CA THR A 436 7.36 -41.65 -0.38
C THR A 436 6.32 -41.61 0.74
N LEU A 437 6.74 -41.32 1.97
CA LEU A 437 5.83 -41.16 3.13
C LEU A 437 4.88 -39.99 2.94
N TYR A 438 5.39 -38.83 2.53
CA TYR A 438 4.57 -37.65 2.24
C TYR A 438 3.49 -37.95 1.21
N THR A 439 3.88 -38.56 0.08
CA THR A 439 2.94 -38.91 -0.98
C THR A 439 1.92 -39.96 -0.54
N TYR A 440 2.33 -40.95 0.23
CA TYR A 440 1.44 -41.97 0.79
C TYR A 440 0.36 -41.34 1.69
N LEU A 441 0.77 -40.46 2.58
CA LEU A 441 -0.17 -39.73 3.45
C LEU A 441 -1.11 -38.81 2.64
N LYS A 442 -0.62 -38.16 1.58
CA LYS A 442 -1.41 -37.32 0.68
C LYS A 442 -2.43 -38.13 -0.14
N CYS A 443 -2.07 -39.35 -0.54
CA CYS A 443 -2.94 -40.29 -1.24
C CYS A 443 -3.85 -41.10 -0.30
N ALA A 444 -4.22 -40.54 0.85
CA ALA A 444 -5.10 -41.18 1.83
C ALA A 444 -4.65 -42.61 2.23
N CYS A 445 -3.37 -42.83 2.31
CA CYS A 445 -2.73 -44.11 2.63
C CYS A 445 -3.00 -45.22 1.59
N SER A 446 -3.29 -44.85 0.35
CA SER A 446 -3.45 -45.78 -0.78
C SER A 446 -2.09 -46.10 -1.42
N THR A 447 -1.64 -47.36 -1.33
CA THR A 447 -0.38 -47.80 -1.96
C THR A 447 -0.42 -47.75 -3.48
N THR A 448 -1.59 -47.93 -4.07
CA THR A 448 -1.80 -47.86 -5.51
C THR A 448 -1.67 -46.42 -6.02
N ASP A 449 -2.43 -45.50 -5.43
CA ASP A 449 -2.38 -44.10 -5.84
C ASP A 449 -1.01 -43.46 -5.57
N THR A 450 -0.33 -43.91 -4.50
CA THR A 450 1.05 -43.50 -4.22
C THR A 450 2.01 -44.01 -5.30
N ALA A 451 1.84 -45.23 -5.76
CA ALA A 451 2.67 -45.82 -6.82
C ALA A 451 2.50 -45.06 -8.14
N ASP A 452 1.26 -44.72 -8.47
CA ASP A 452 0.94 -43.93 -9.68
C ASP A 452 1.52 -42.51 -9.57
N ALA A 453 1.35 -41.85 -8.42
CA ALA A 453 1.87 -40.50 -8.18
C ALA A 453 3.41 -40.42 -8.21
N LEU A 454 4.10 -41.44 -7.78
CA LEU A 454 5.58 -41.53 -7.77
C LEU A 454 6.18 -42.20 -8.99
N PHE A 455 5.36 -42.65 -9.95
CA PHE A 455 5.78 -43.43 -11.09
C PHE A 455 6.58 -44.70 -10.71
N LEU A 456 6.12 -45.41 -9.66
CA LEU A 456 6.73 -46.58 -9.10
C LEU A 456 5.80 -47.82 -9.25
N HIS A 457 6.39 -49.03 -9.17
CA HIS A 457 5.59 -50.21 -8.98
C HIS A 457 5.05 -50.30 -7.54
N ARG A 458 3.82 -50.76 -7.36
CA ARG A 458 3.17 -50.89 -6.05
C ARG A 458 4.03 -51.64 -5.02
N ASN A 459 4.70 -52.72 -5.42
CA ASN A 459 5.57 -53.48 -4.52
C ASN A 459 6.77 -52.66 -4.03
N SER A 460 7.28 -51.74 -4.85
CA SER A 460 8.36 -50.81 -4.45
C SER A 460 7.89 -49.84 -3.39
N VAL A 461 6.65 -49.33 -3.51
CA VAL A 461 6.05 -48.49 -2.49
C VAL A 461 5.88 -49.24 -1.18
N ILE A 462 5.33 -50.47 -1.22
CA ILE A 462 5.16 -51.31 -0.04
C ILE A 462 6.53 -51.57 0.64
N TYR A 463 7.56 -51.93 -0.15
CA TYR A 463 8.91 -52.10 0.40
C TYR A 463 9.44 -50.83 1.09
N ARG A 464 9.26 -49.68 0.46
CA ARG A 464 9.70 -48.41 1.04
C ARG A 464 8.92 -48.06 2.32
N LEU A 465 7.62 -48.35 2.38
CA LEU A 465 6.82 -48.11 3.58
C LEU A 465 7.27 -48.99 4.75
N HIS A 466 7.47 -50.29 4.53
CA HIS A 466 8.06 -51.17 5.57
C HIS A 466 9.45 -50.70 5.99
N ARG A 467 10.26 -50.20 5.07
CA ARG A 467 11.56 -49.64 5.43
C ARG A 467 11.45 -48.39 6.29
N ILE A 468 10.43 -47.55 6.07
CA ILE A 468 10.12 -46.37 6.90
C ILE A 468 9.69 -46.81 8.31
N GLU A 469 8.81 -47.81 8.41
CA GLU A 469 8.37 -48.38 9.69
C GLU A 469 9.54 -48.89 10.51
N ASP A 470 10.41 -49.68 9.87
CA ASP A 470 11.62 -50.26 10.52
C ASP A 470 12.61 -49.18 10.98
N LEU A 471 12.84 -48.15 10.11
CA LEU A 471 13.82 -47.10 10.44
C LEU A 471 13.36 -46.15 11.55
N CYS A 472 12.07 -45.89 11.59
CA CYS A 472 11.51 -44.88 12.51
C CYS A 472 10.84 -45.50 13.72
N ASP A 473 10.72 -46.82 13.80
CA ASP A 473 9.98 -47.56 14.82
C ASP A 473 8.55 -47.05 14.97
N ILE A 474 7.82 -46.99 13.85
CA ILE A 474 6.45 -46.52 13.78
C ILE A 474 5.53 -47.51 13.10
N ASP A 475 4.24 -47.45 13.40
CA ASP A 475 3.18 -48.18 12.71
C ASP A 475 2.37 -47.19 11.86
N LEU A 476 2.46 -47.33 10.51
CA LEU A 476 1.72 -46.47 9.59
C LEU A 476 0.24 -46.85 9.46
N SER A 477 -0.16 -48.00 10.04
CA SER A 477 -1.59 -48.35 10.14
C SER A 477 -2.29 -47.65 11.33
N ASP A 478 -1.50 -47.14 12.29
CA ASP A 478 -2.04 -46.37 13.41
C ASP A 478 -2.48 -44.96 12.95
N THR A 479 -3.76 -44.65 13.19
CA THR A 479 -4.37 -43.38 12.78
C THR A 479 -3.78 -42.17 13.49
N ASP A 480 -3.36 -42.32 14.74
CA ASP A 480 -2.76 -41.22 15.50
C ASP A 480 -1.35 -40.90 14.99
N THR A 481 -0.58 -41.92 14.66
CA THR A 481 0.73 -41.79 14.02
C THR A 481 0.57 -41.12 12.64
N GLY A 482 -0.38 -41.56 11.82
CA GLY A 482 -0.69 -40.94 10.55
C GLY A 482 -1.07 -39.46 10.67
N PHE A 483 -1.88 -39.12 11.67
CA PHE A 483 -2.24 -37.72 11.95
C PHE A 483 -1.01 -36.88 12.35
N ARG A 484 -0.19 -37.35 13.28
CA ARG A 484 1.02 -36.62 13.73
C ARG A 484 2.02 -36.41 12.60
N LEU A 485 2.18 -37.38 11.72
CA LEU A 485 3.05 -37.27 10.54
C LEU A 485 2.51 -36.22 9.55
N ARG A 486 1.20 -36.24 9.23
CA ARG A 486 0.58 -35.21 8.38
C ARG A 486 0.76 -33.80 8.94
N LEU A 487 0.53 -33.64 10.25
CA LEU A 487 0.77 -32.40 10.96
C LEU A 487 2.22 -31.93 10.82
N SER A 488 3.17 -32.86 11.01
CA SER A 488 4.59 -32.57 10.93
C SER A 488 5.02 -32.16 9.51
N PHE A 489 4.50 -32.76 8.48
CA PHE A 489 4.74 -32.31 7.10
C PHE A 489 4.16 -30.92 6.85
N ALA A 490 2.95 -30.62 7.35
CA ALA A 490 2.36 -29.30 7.23
C ALA A 490 3.21 -28.23 7.94
N ILE A 491 3.71 -28.51 9.14
CA ILE A 491 4.62 -27.63 9.86
C ILE A 491 5.94 -27.47 9.10
N SER A 492 6.53 -28.57 8.64
CA SER A 492 7.79 -28.56 7.87
C SER A 492 7.70 -27.68 6.63
N ASN A 493 6.59 -27.74 5.91
CA ASN A 493 6.35 -26.88 4.74
C ASN A 493 6.41 -25.39 5.10
N VAL A 494 5.80 -24.98 6.23
CA VAL A 494 5.85 -23.59 6.69
C VAL A 494 7.25 -23.17 7.14
N ILE A 495 7.98 -24.05 7.86
CA ILE A 495 9.34 -23.77 8.34
C ILE A 495 10.33 -23.64 7.18
N ASN A 496 10.29 -24.57 6.21
CA ASN A 496 11.22 -24.60 5.10
C ASN A 496 11.07 -23.39 4.19
N GLN A 497 9.85 -22.96 3.93
CA GLN A 497 9.57 -21.73 3.17
C GLN A 497 10.04 -20.47 3.92
N ARG A 498 9.96 -20.44 5.25
CA ARG A 498 10.50 -19.32 6.03
C ARG A 498 12.03 -19.21 5.90
N ARG A 499 12.75 -20.32 5.76
CA ARG A 499 14.21 -20.33 5.52
C ARG A 499 14.57 -19.75 4.15
N THR A 500 13.75 -19.93 3.14
CA THR A 500 13.93 -19.31 1.81
C THR A 500 13.57 -17.81 1.84
N TRP A 501 12.69 -17.38 2.73
CA TRP A 501 12.26 -15.97 2.88
C TRP A 501 13.20 -15.12 3.75
N SER A 502 13.81 -15.73 4.78
CA SER A 502 14.76 -15.05 5.69
C SER A 502 16.22 -15.14 5.24
N GLY A 503 16.51 -15.87 4.21
CA GLY A 503 17.85 -16.16 3.74
C GLY A 503 18.09 -15.75 2.31
N LYS A 504 18.79 -14.63 2.12
CA LYS A 504 19.67 -14.33 0.97
C LYS A 504 19.22 -14.92 -0.37
N SER A 505 18.96 -14.03 -1.31
CA SER A 505 19.15 -14.35 -2.72
C SER A 505 20.26 -15.37 -2.88
N PRO A 506 20.05 -16.53 -3.52
CA PRO A 506 21.16 -17.31 -4.00
C PRO A 506 21.76 -16.53 -5.16
N ASP A 507 22.98 -16.12 -4.95
CA ASP A 507 24.03 -15.70 -5.85
C ASP A 507 23.72 -15.08 -7.22
N ALA A 508 24.34 -13.89 -7.34
CA ALA A 508 24.88 -13.21 -8.53
C ALA A 508 23.92 -12.69 -9.58
#